data_d7705d84fd9edbca5c7d18b411953c9c
#
_entry.id   d7705d84fd9edbca5c7d18b411953c9c
#
_cell.length_a   1.000
_cell.length_b   1.000
_cell.length_c   1.000
_cell.angle_alpha   90.00
_cell.angle_beta   90.00
_cell.angle_gamma   90.00
#
_symmetry.space_group_name_H-M   'P 1'
#
loop_
_entity.id
_entity.type
_entity.pdbx_description
1 polymer ?
#
loop_
_entity_poly.entity_id
_entity_poly.type
_entity_poly.pdbx_seq_one_letter_code
_entity_poly.pdbx_strand_id
1 'polypeptide(L)'
;MELSPREKDKLLLFTAALLAERRRARGLKLNYPEAVALISAAILEGARDGKSVAELMSFGTTILTRDDVMDGIPELIPEVQVEATFPDGTKLVTVHHPIP
;
A
#
# COMPACT_ATOMS: atom_id res chain seq x y z
N MET A 1 -24.72 -12.03 0.12
CA MET A 1 -24.15 -10.71 -0.15
C MET A 1 -23.21 -10.80 -1.34
N GLU A 2 -23.38 -9.90 -2.26
CA GLU A 2 -22.51 -9.84 -3.42
C GLU A 2 -21.60 -8.61 -3.33
N LEU A 3 -20.32 -8.83 -3.57
CA LEU A 3 -19.34 -7.76 -3.61
C LEU A 3 -19.10 -7.33 -5.06
N SER A 4 -18.91 -6.03 -5.29
CA SER A 4 -18.51 -5.54 -6.60
C SER A 4 -17.10 -6.03 -6.94
N PRO A 5 -16.70 -6.05 -8.24
CA PRO A 5 -15.32 -6.40 -8.60
C PRO A 5 -14.29 -5.51 -7.89
N ARG A 6 -14.59 -4.23 -7.74
CA ARG A 6 -13.70 -3.29 -7.05
C ARG A 6 -13.53 -3.64 -5.56
N GLU A 7 -14.61 -4.03 -4.89
CA GLU A 7 -14.56 -4.48 -3.50
C GLU A 7 -13.76 -5.77 -3.36
N LYS A 8 -13.93 -6.71 -4.29
CA LYS A 8 -13.15 -7.95 -4.31
C LYS A 8 -11.67 -7.67 -4.47
N ASP A 9 -11.30 -6.76 -5.38
CA ASP A 9 -9.90 -6.39 -5.60
C ASP A 9 -9.27 -5.79 -4.34
N LYS A 10 -10.01 -4.94 -3.62
CA LYS A 10 -9.51 -4.36 -2.36
C LYS A 10 -9.33 -5.42 -1.28
N LEU A 11 -10.23 -6.40 -1.20
CA LEU A 11 -10.09 -7.51 -0.25
C LEU A 11 -8.89 -8.39 -0.58
N LEU A 12 -8.66 -8.67 -1.87
CA LEU A 12 -7.48 -9.43 -2.30
C LEU A 12 -6.20 -8.68 -1.99
N LEU A 13 -6.19 -7.38 -2.22
CA LEU A 13 -5.06 -6.52 -1.87
C LEU A 13 -4.77 -6.57 -0.37
N PHE A 14 -5.81 -6.45 0.44
CA PHE A 14 -5.67 -6.53 1.90
C PHE A 14 -5.12 -7.89 2.34
N THR A 15 -5.61 -8.98 1.76
CA THR A 15 -5.12 -10.32 2.05
C THR A 15 -3.65 -10.46 1.68
N ALA A 16 -3.26 -9.93 0.51
CA ALA A 16 -1.86 -9.94 0.09
C ALA A 16 -0.98 -9.14 1.05
N ALA A 17 -1.49 -8.01 1.56
CA ALA A 17 -0.77 -7.19 2.54
C ALA A 17 -0.58 -7.93 3.87
N LEU A 18 -1.59 -8.66 4.34
CA LEU A 18 -1.47 -9.46 5.55
C LEU A 18 -0.39 -10.55 5.40
N LEU A 19 -0.36 -11.19 4.24
CA LEU A 19 0.66 -12.18 3.95
C LEU A 19 2.06 -11.54 3.93
N ALA A 20 2.18 -10.39 3.30
CA ALA A 20 3.43 -9.64 3.26
C ALA A 20 3.90 -9.27 4.67
N GLU A 21 3.01 -8.82 5.54
CA GLU A 21 3.34 -8.50 6.92
C GLU A 21 3.86 -9.70 7.69
N ARG A 22 3.24 -10.86 7.52
CA ARG A 22 3.70 -12.10 8.15
C ARG A 22 5.10 -12.49 7.69
N ARG A 23 5.38 -12.32 6.41
CA ARG A 23 6.71 -12.61 5.84
C ARG A 23 7.75 -11.64 6.37
N ARG A 24 7.42 -10.36 6.39
CA ARG A 24 8.28 -9.31 6.95
C ARG A 24 8.59 -9.58 8.42
N ALA A 25 7.60 -9.98 9.21
CA ALA A 25 7.77 -10.29 10.63
C ALA A 25 8.73 -11.45 10.87
N ARG A 26 8.86 -12.38 9.90
CA ARG A 26 9.82 -13.48 9.98
C ARG A 26 11.21 -13.10 9.46
N GLY A 27 11.41 -11.83 9.12
CA GLY A 27 12.71 -11.36 8.62
C GLY A 27 12.92 -11.58 7.13
N LEU A 28 11.89 -11.98 6.37
CA LEU A 28 12.02 -12.15 4.93
C LEU A 28 11.99 -10.80 4.24
N LYS A 29 12.82 -10.65 3.21
CA LYS A 29 12.80 -9.47 2.36
C LYS A 29 11.62 -9.56 1.41
N LEU A 30 10.84 -8.49 1.31
CA LEU A 30 9.64 -8.47 0.48
C LEU A 30 9.98 -8.34 -1.01
N ASN A 31 9.21 -9.03 -1.85
CA ASN A 31 9.29 -8.91 -3.29
C ASN A 31 8.39 -7.77 -3.78
N TYR A 32 8.35 -7.56 -5.11
CA TYR A 32 7.59 -6.47 -5.72
C TYR A 32 6.10 -6.49 -5.34
N PRO A 33 5.33 -7.57 -5.60
CA PRO A 33 3.89 -7.54 -5.27
C PRO A 33 3.62 -7.43 -3.77
N GLU A 34 4.47 -7.99 -2.93
CA GLU A 34 4.33 -7.86 -1.47
C GLU A 34 4.52 -6.43 -1.01
N ALA A 35 5.54 -5.76 -1.54
CA ALA A 35 5.81 -4.36 -1.20
C ALA A 35 4.67 -3.45 -1.65
N VAL A 36 4.20 -3.61 -2.90
CA VAL A 36 3.09 -2.81 -3.42
C VAL A 36 1.82 -3.04 -2.62
N ALA A 37 1.51 -4.29 -2.29
CA ALA A 37 0.31 -4.62 -1.52
C ALA A 37 0.34 -3.99 -0.13
N LEU A 38 1.47 -4.05 0.55
CA LEU A 38 1.59 -3.52 1.90
C LEU A 38 1.43 -1.99 1.92
N ILE A 39 2.10 -1.30 1.00
CA ILE A 39 1.98 0.16 0.89
C ILE A 39 0.53 0.54 0.54
N SER A 40 -0.06 -0.13 -0.45
CA SER A 40 -1.41 0.18 -0.91
C SER A 40 -2.46 -0.03 0.19
N ALA A 41 -2.36 -1.12 0.93
CA ALA A 41 -3.27 -1.39 2.04
C ALA A 41 -3.15 -0.33 3.14
N ALA A 42 -1.93 0.12 3.45
CA ALA A 42 -1.70 1.18 4.43
C ALA A 42 -2.37 2.50 3.99
N ILE A 43 -2.33 2.82 2.69
CA ILE A 43 -3.00 4.01 2.14
C ILE A 43 -4.52 3.88 2.30
N LEU A 44 -5.09 2.73 1.94
CA LEU A 44 -6.53 2.50 2.05
C LEU A 44 -7.01 2.65 3.50
N GLU A 45 -6.27 2.06 4.44
CA GLU A 45 -6.62 2.14 5.86
C GLU A 45 -6.41 3.54 6.41
N GLY A 46 -5.38 4.24 5.97
CA GLY A 46 -5.16 5.63 6.34
C GLY A 46 -6.30 6.54 5.89
N ALA A 47 -6.83 6.34 4.70
CA ALA A 47 -8.00 7.07 4.21
C ALA A 47 -9.23 6.77 5.08
N ARG A 48 -9.42 5.51 5.46
CA ARG A 48 -10.50 5.09 6.35
C ARG A 48 -10.37 5.72 7.73
N ASP A 49 -9.15 5.92 8.19
CA ASP A 49 -8.84 6.57 9.48
C ASP A 49 -9.03 8.09 9.44
N GLY A 50 -9.29 8.67 8.28
CA GLY A 50 -9.56 10.09 8.15
C GLY A 50 -8.38 10.93 7.69
N LYS A 51 -7.27 10.32 7.28
CA LYS A 51 -6.13 11.07 6.73
C LYS A 51 -6.50 11.71 5.39
N SER A 52 -5.94 12.88 5.12
CA SER A 52 -6.11 13.57 3.84
C SER A 52 -5.22 12.94 2.76
N VAL A 53 -5.48 13.28 1.49
CA VAL A 53 -4.62 12.86 0.37
C VAL A 53 -3.17 13.29 0.62
N ALA A 54 -2.96 14.55 1.02
CA ALA A 54 -1.62 15.08 1.29
C ALA A 54 -0.92 14.32 2.41
N GLU A 55 -1.62 14.01 3.50
CA GLU A 55 -1.07 13.23 4.60
C GLU A 55 -0.68 11.82 4.14
N LEU A 56 -1.51 11.19 3.31
CA LEU A 56 -1.23 9.85 2.81
C LEU A 56 -0.06 9.81 1.84
N MET A 57 0.16 10.86 1.06
CA MET A 57 1.32 10.97 0.17
C MET A 57 2.63 10.93 0.98
N SER A 58 2.66 11.58 2.13
CA SER A 58 3.80 11.53 3.04
C SER A 58 3.88 10.21 3.80
N PHE A 59 2.75 9.77 4.34
CA PHE A 59 2.64 8.53 5.11
C PHE A 59 3.11 7.33 4.31
N GLY A 60 2.77 7.27 3.02
CA GLY A 60 3.14 6.17 2.14
C GLY A 60 4.65 5.96 1.99
N THR A 61 5.46 6.97 2.27
CA THR A 61 6.92 6.87 2.21
C THR A 61 7.53 6.34 3.52
N THR A 62 6.72 6.07 4.53
CA THR A 62 7.17 5.61 5.84
C THR A 62 6.87 4.14 6.11
N ILE A 63 6.18 3.46 5.20
CA ILE A 63 5.70 2.09 5.41
C ILE A 63 6.84 1.07 5.32
N LEU A 64 7.68 1.19 4.30
CA LEU A 64 8.79 0.28 4.05
C LEU A 64 10.11 1.04 3.90
N THR A 65 11.17 0.42 4.41
CA THR A 65 12.54 0.88 4.19
C THR A 65 13.22 -0.03 3.17
N ARG A 66 14.40 0.38 2.69
CA ARG A 66 15.19 -0.44 1.75
C ARG A 66 15.57 -1.78 2.36
N ASP A 67 15.73 -1.83 3.69
CA ASP A 67 16.07 -3.08 4.38
C ASP A 67 14.91 -4.07 4.44
N ASP A 68 13.68 -3.62 4.23
CA ASP A 68 12.49 -4.47 4.27
C ASP A 68 12.27 -5.24 2.96
N VAL A 69 12.94 -4.86 1.89
CA VAL A 69 12.66 -5.36 0.55
C VAL A 69 13.91 -5.96 -0.10
N MET A 70 13.68 -6.79 -1.12
CA MET A 70 14.76 -7.36 -1.91
C MET A 70 15.51 -6.28 -2.69
N ASP A 71 16.76 -6.55 -3.05
CA ASP A 71 17.58 -5.64 -3.84
C ASP A 71 16.88 -5.26 -5.16
N GLY A 72 16.91 -3.98 -5.49
CA GLY A 72 16.32 -3.47 -6.72
C GLY A 72 14.84 -3.15 -6.64
N ILE A 73 14.13 -3.60 -5.59
CA ILE A 73 12.69 -3.32 -5.43
C ILE A 73 12.40 -1.81 -5.33
N PRO A 74 13.13 -1.01 -4.54
CA PRO A 74 12.85 0.42 -4.49
C PRO A 74 12.86 1.11 -5.85
N GLU A 75 13.79 0.71 -6.72
CA GLU A 75 13.95 1.28 -8.06
C GLU A 75 12.87 0.79 -9.02
N LEU A 76 12.28 -0.38 -8.76
CA LEU A 76 11.17 -0.93 -9.55
C LEU A 76 9.83 -0.30 -9.20
N ILE A 77 9.74 0.44 -8.10
CA ILE A 77 8.51 1.08 -7.64
C ILE A 77 8.74 2.59 -7.57
N PRO A 78 8.72 3.29 -8.72
CA PRO A 78 8.90 4.75 -8.74
C PRO A 78 7.71 5.48 -8.10
N GLU A 79 6.54 4.85 -8.14
CA GLU A 79 5.34 5.37 -7.49
C GLU A 79 4.34 4.26 -7.24
N VAL A 80 3.45 4.49 -6.28
CA VAL A 80 2.28 3.65 -6.03
C VAL A 80 1.04 4.53 -6.16
N GLN A 81 0.05 4.09 -6.93
CA GLN A 81 -1.22 4.78 -7.09
C GLN A 81 -2.33 3.94 -6.49
N VAL A 82 -3.12 4.54 -5.62
CA VAL A 82 -4.20 3.85 -4.93
C VAL A 82 -5.46 4.71 -5.00
N GLU A 83 -6.56 4.11 -5.49
CA GLU A 83 -7.87 4.74 -5.44
C GLU A 83 -8.49 4.45 -4.07
N ALA A 84 -8.67 5.48 -3.26
CA ALA A 84 -9.19 5.37 -1.91
C ALA A 84 -10.46 6.20 -1.72
N THR A 85 -11.28 5.79 -0.77
CA THR A 85 -12.54 6.48 -0.47
C THR A 85 -12.35 7.42 0.73
N PHE A 86 -12.66 8.68 0.49
CA PHE A 86 -12.61 9.76 1.48
C PHE A 86 -14.03 10.22 1.79
N PRO A 87 -14.25 11.02 2.86
CA PRO A 87 -15.59 11.51 3.19
C PRO A 87 -16.28 12.26 2.05
N ASP A 88 -15.51 12.93 1.19
CA ASP A 88 -16.01 13.71 0.06
C ASP A 88 -15.89 12.99 -1.28
N GLY A 89 -15.66 11.69 -1.27
CA GLY A 89 -15.67 10.86 -2.47
C GLY A 89 -14.39 10.07 -2.70
N THR A 90 -14.36 9.37 -3.81
CA THR A 90 -13.21 8.55 -4.21
C THR A 90 -12.15 9.42 -4.89
N LYS A 91 -10.91 9.26 -4.48
CA LYS A 91 -9.78 10.02 -5.02
C LYS A 91 -8.59 9.11 -5.24
N LEU A 92 -7.75 9.46 -6.21
CA LEU A 92 -6.48 8.78 -6.46
C LEU A 92 -5.40 9.37 -5.56
N VAL A 93 -4.71 8.51 -4.82
CA VAL A 93 -3.53 8.89 -4.03
C VAL A 93 -2.31 8.37 -4.77
N THR A 94 -1.38 9.26 -5.11
CA THR A 94 -0.10 8.87 -5.72
C THR A 94 1.01 9.11 -4.71
N VAL A 95 1.73 8.05 -4.37
CA VAL A 95 2.90 8.13 -3.51
C VAL A 95 4.14 8.00 -4.38
N HIS A 96 4.93 9.06 -4.45
CA HIS A 96 6.18 9.09 -5.24
C HIS A 96 7.33 8.55 -4.39
N HIS A 97 8.16 7.72 -4.99
CA HIS A 97 9.34 7.12 -4.33
C HIS A 97 8.99 6.55 -2.96
N PRO A 98 8.06 5.59 -2.90
CA PRO A 98 7.53 5.11 -1.61
C PRO A 98 8.55 4.41 -0.73
N ILE A 99 9.65 3.92 -1.31
CA ILE A 99 10.73 3.27 -0.55
C ILE A 99 12.00 4.10 -0.77
N PRO A 100 12.19 5.17 0.00
CA PRO A 100 13.33 6.08 -0.17
C PRO A 100 14.67 5.49 0.21
#